data_20631494346c87e5937dd723757f5a79
#
_entry.id   20631494346c87e5937dd723757f5a79
#
_cell.length_a   1.000
_cell.length_b   1.000
_cell.length_c   1.000
_cell.angle_alpha   90.00
_cell.angle_beta   90.00
_cell.angle_gamma   90.00
#
_symmetry.space_group_name_H-M   'P 1'
#
loop_
_entity.id
_entity.type
_entity.pdbx_description
1 polymer ?
#
loop_
_entity_poly.entity_id
_entity_poly.type
_entity_poly.pdbx_seq_one_letter_code
_entity_poly.pdbx_strand_id
1 'polypeptide(L)'
;MNILITLPKHLIEKIISGEKKFEMRKCLPKYMELGEDGFFVVEKGTDKVRCWCRVDSVINAGMNTSVAEKFSKDLCVTPQFILNYAPIGKDVYLWKIGKVVELQNVCRNSLCYVDKNPQQFAYCPLSYGESF
;
A
#
# COMPACT_ATOMS: atom_id res chain seq x y z
N MET A 1 0.14 2.73 14.14
CA MET A 1 -0.16 3.98 13.40
C MET A 1 -0.39 3.67 11.93
N ASN A 2 -1.43 4.23 11.35
CA ASN A 2 -1.68 4.11 9.91
C ASN A 2 -0.65 4.90 9.09
N ILE A 3 -0.53 4.56 7.83
CA ILE A 3 0.34 5.28 6.88
C ILE A 3 -0.44 5.70 5.65
N LEU A 4 0.14 6.60 4.87
CA LEU A 4 -0.34 7.02 3.56
C LEU A 4 0.65 6.55 2.51
N ILE A 5 0.16 5.93 1.44
CA ILE A 5 0.94 5.58 0.25
C ILE A 5 0.31 6.17 -1.00
N THR A 6 1.08 6.26 -2.05
CA THR A 6 0.63 6.76 -3.35
C THR A 6 0.59 5.63 -4.36
N LEU A 7 -0.55 5.45 -5.02
CA LEU A 7 -0.69 4.48 -6.10
C LEU A 7 -1.40 5.12 -7.30
N PRO A 8 -1.11 4.62 -8.51
CA PRO A 8 -1.88 5.03 -9.69
C PRO A 8 -3.30 4.48 -9.62
N LYS A 9 -4.21 5.15 -10.31
CA LYS A 9 -5.64 4.85 -10.29
C LYS A 9 -5.95 3.38 -10.60
N HIS A 10 -5.28 2.80 -11.60
CA HIS A 10 -5.57 1.42 -12.01
C HIS A 10 -5.27 0.40 -10.90
N LEU A 11 -4.25 0.62 -10.07
CA LEU A 11 -3.96 -0.26 -8.93
C LEU A 11 -4.95 -0.04 -7.78
N ILE A 12 -5.39 1.19 -7.57
CA ILE A 12 -6.43 1.49 -6.57
C ILE A 12 -7.72 0.75 -6.92
N GLU A 13 -8.11 0.76 -8.18
CA GLU A 13 -9.29 0.03 -8.65
C GLU A 13 -9.17 -1.48 -8.43
N LYS A 14 -7.98 -2.03 -8.60
CA LYS A 14 -7.69 -3.45 -8.32
C LYS A 14 -7.75 -3.78 -6.83
N ILE A 15 -7.38 -2.84 -5.96
CA ILE A 15 -7.57 -3.00 -4.52
C ILE A 15 -9.06 -3.03 -4.19
N ILE A 16 -9.81 -2.06 -4.67
CA ILE A 16 -11.24 -1.92 -4.36
C ILE A 16 -12.04 -3.11 -4.88
N SER A 17 -11.69 -3.64 -6.07
CA SER A 17 -12.35 -4.83 -6.64
C SER A 17 -11.98 -6.13 -5.94
N GLY A 18 -10.93 -6.12 -5.10
CA GLY A 18 -10.44 -7.33 -4.44
C GLY A 18 -9.49 -8.18 -5.27
N GLU A 19 -9.12 -7.75 -6.46
CA GLU A 19 -8.19 -8.50 -7.30
C GLU A 19 -6.75 -8.41 -6.79
N LYS A 20 -6.35 -7.24 -6.27
CA LYS A 20 -5.01 -7.04 -5.70
C LYS A 20 -4.99 -7.54 -4.27
N LYS A 21 -4.26 -8.62 -4.01
CA LYS A 21 -4.23 -9.30 -2.71
C LYS A 21 -3.12 -8.80 -1.79
N PHE A 22 -2.05 -8.25 -2.36
CA PHE A 22 -0.88 -7.80 -1.64
C PHE A 22 -0.42 -6.45 -2.15
N GLU A 23 0.19 -5.67 -1.25
CA GLU A 23 0.98 -4.50 -1.59
C GLU A 23 2.46 -4.84 -1.44
N MET A 24 3.25 -4.50 -2.44
CA MET A 24 4.68 -4.81 -2.48
C MET A 24 5.49 -3.62 -1.97
N ARG A 25 6.32 -3.85 -0.95
CA ARG A 25 7.18 -2.82 -0.38
C ARG A 25 8.55 -3.39 -0.01
N LYS A 26 9.54 -2.50 0.16
CA LYS A 26 10.90 -2.88 0.53
C LYS A 26 11.10 -2.96 2.03
N CYS A 27 10.14 -2.49 2.82
CA CYS A 27 10.21 -2.48 4.27
C CYS A 27 8.82 -2.51 4.89
N LEU A 28 8.79 -2.72 6.21
CA LEU A 28 7.58 -2.58 7.03
C LEU A 28 7.71 -1.31 7.86
N PRO A 29 6.70 -0.42 7.89
CA PRO A 29 6.72 0.74 8.76
C PRO A 29 6.84 0.34 10.23
N LYS A 30 7.74 0.99 10.95
CA LYS A 30 8.09 0.64 12.35
C LYS A 30 6.90 0.72 13.30
N TYR A 31 6.00 1.66 13.08
CA TYR A 31 4.88 1.94 13.99
C TYR A 31 3.53 1.44 13.47
N MET A 32 3.53 0.50 12.55
CA MET A 32 2.32 -0.15 12.07
C MET A 32 2.05 -1.43 12.86
N GLU A 33 0.87 -1.52 13.46
CA GLU A 33 0.41 -2.73 14.15
C GLU A 33 -0.37 -3.62 13.19
N LEU A 34 0.14 -4.81 12.90
CA LEU A 34 -0.49 -5.75 11.98
C LEU A 34 -1.82 -6.26 12.53
N GLY A 35 -2.80 -6.37 11.66
CA GLY A 35 -4.15 -6.78 12.05
C GLY A 35 -5.03 -5.64 12.54
N GLU A 36 -4.45 -4.48 12.86
CA GLU A 36 -5.16 -3.28 13.34
C GLU A 36 -4.98 -2.10 12.40
N ASP A 37 -3.73 -1.76 12.13
CA ASP A 37 -3.37 -0.64 11.27
C ASP A 37 -3.33 -1.04 9.80
N GLY A 38 -3.25 -0.05 8.96
CA GLY A 38 -3.14 -0.24 7.53
C GLY A 38 -2.66 1.01 6.83
N PHE A 39 -2.99 1.10 5.56
CA PHE A 39 -2.56 2.21 4.73
C PHE A 39 -3.74 2.86 4.02
N PHE A 40 -3.72 4.19 4.04
CA PHE A 40 -4.53 5.01 3.15
C PHE A 40 -3.84 5.12 1.80
N VAL A 41 -4.61 5.17 0.74
CA VAL A 41 -4.08 5.28 -0.62
C VAL A 41 -4.53 6.58 -1.25
N VAL A 42 -3.56 7.46 -1.53
CA VAL A 42 -3.81 8.67 -2.32
C VAL A 42 -3.57 8.37 -3.79
N GLU A 43 -4.45 8.86 -4.64
CA GLU A 43 -4.32 8.67 -6.08
C GLU A 43 -3.20 9.55 -6.63
N LYS A 44 -2.26 8.93 -7.34
CA LYS A 44 -1.13 9.63 -7.96
C LYS A 44 -1.61 10.79 -8.82
N GLY A 45 -0.99 11.95 -8.64
CA GLY A 45 -1.34 13.17 -9.37
C GLY A 45 -2.51 13.95 -8.79
N THR A 46 -3.09 13.51 -7.67
CA THR A 46 -4.18 14.20 -6.97
C THR A 46 -3.89 14.25 -5.48
N ASP A 47 -4.71 14.96 -4.72
CA ASP A 47 -4.69 14.93 -3.25
C ASP A 47 -5.80 14.04 -2.66
N LYS A 48 -6.47 13.26 -3.51
CA LYS A 48 -7.64 12.47 -3.10
C LYS A 48 -7.23 11.11 -2.55
N VAL A 49 -7.66 10.83 -1.32
CA VAL A 49 -7.49 9.55 -0.68
C VAL A 49 -8.68 8.66 -1.03
N ARG A 50 -8.42 7.55 -1.71
CA ARG A 50 -9.45 6.73 -2.34
C ARG A 50 -9.91 5.55 -1.49
N CYS A 51 -9.03 5.02 -0.65
CA CYS A 51 -9.38 3.89 0.20
C CYS A 51 -8.42 3.76 1.37
N TRP A 52 -8.82 2.92 2.33
CA TRP A 52 -7.98 2.43 3.42
C TRP A 52 -7.96 0.91 3.38
N CYS A 53 -6.80 0.32 3.63
CA CYS A 53 -6.62 -1.13 3.64
C CYS A 53 -5.95 -1.55 4.94
N ARG A 54 -6.53 -2.51 5.66
CA ARG A 54 -5.85 -3.11 6.80
C ARG A 54 -4.75 -4.04 6.31
N VAL A 55 -3.61 -4.02 6.99
CA VAL A 55 -2.52 -4.96 6.72
C VAL A 55 -2.62 -6.11 7.73
N ASP A 56 -3.03 -7.28 7.28
CA ASP A 56 -3.25 -8.43 8.15
C ASP A 56 -1.94 -9.11 8.54
N SER A 57 -1.02 -9.23 7.60
CA SER A 57 0.28 -9.86 7.82
C SER A 57 1.28 -9.37 6.80
N VAL A 58 2.55 -9.65 7.06
CA VAL A 58 3.66 -9.31 6.15
C VAL A 58 4.45 -10.58 5.88
N ILE A 59 4.75 -10.82 4.61
CA ILE A 59 5.56 -11.94 4.15
C ILE A 59 6.87 -11.38 3.63
N ASN A 60 7.99 -11.89 4.12
CA ASN A 60 9.27 -11.69 3.43
C ASN A 60 9.29 -12.67 2.25
N ALA A 61 9.08 -12.18 1.06
CA ALA A 61 8.97 -13.00 -0.14
C ALA A 61 10.31 -13.26 -0.82
N GLY A 62 11.40 -12.79 -0.24
CA GLY A 62 12.73 -12.96 -0.80
C GLY A 62 13.02 -11.99 -1.92
N MET A 63 13.85 -12.42 -2.88
CA MET A 63 14.29 -11.56 -3.96
C MET A 63 13.20 -11.33 -5.01
N ASN A 64 13.35 -10.25 -5.77
CA ASN A 64 12.44 -9.83 -6.82
C ASN A 64 12.12 -10.92 -7.86
N THR A 65 13.08 -11.78 -8.20
CA THR A 65 12.87 -12.88 -9.16
C THR A 65 11.83 -13.88 -8.66
N SER A 66 11.90 -14.26 -7.38
CA SER A 66 10.92 -15.17 -6.78
C SER A 66 9.54 -14.50 -6.70
N VAL A 67 9.48 -13.21 -6.38
CA VAL A 67 8.23 -12.45 -6.31
C VAL A 67 7.61 -12.33 -7.69
N ALA A 68 8.39 -12.03 -8.72
CA ALA A 68 7.90 -11.93 -10.09
C ALA A 68 7.27 -13.24 -10.57
N GLU A 69 7.87 -14.37 -10.21
CA GLU A 69 7.39 -15.68 -10.61
C GLU A 69 6.09 -16.07 -9.90
N LYS A 70 5.99 -15.78 -8.60
CA LYS A 70 4.92 -16.32 -7.76
C LYS A 70 3.76 -15.37 -7.51
N PHE A 71 4.00 -14.06 -7.52
CA PHE A 71 3.05 -13.08 -6.98
C PHE A 71 2.59 -12.00 -7.95
N SER A 72 3.04 -12.00 -9.20
CA SER A 72 2.68 -10.94 -10.15
C SER A 72 1.16 -10.80 -10.33
N LYS A 73 0.44 -11.90 -10.35
CA LYS A 73 -1.03 -11.90 -10.47
C LYS A 73 -1.69 -11.25 -9.24
N ASP A 74 -1.28 -11.66 -8.04
CA ASP A 74 -1.87 -11.16 -6.79
C ASP A 74 -1.47 -9.72 -6.49
N LEU A 75 -0.40 -9.23 -7.09
CA LEU A 75 0.04 -7.83 -7.03
C LEU A 75 -0.59 -6.97 -8.12
N CYS A 76 -1.18 -7.58 -9.13
CA CYS A 76 -1.74 -6.90 -10.31
C CYS A 76 -0.74 -6.05 -11.07
N VAL A 77 0.51 -6.53 -11.13
CA VAL A 77 1.60 -5.88 -11.88
C VAL A 77 2.30 -6.92 -12.74
N THR A 78 3.03 -6.44 -13.76
CA THR A 78 3.78 -7.34 -14.62
C THR A 78 5.03 -7.89 -13.90
N PRO A 79 5.52 -9.08 -14.29
CA PRO A 79 6.80 -9.57 -13.77
C PRO A 79 7.94 -8.57 -13.97
N GLN A 80 7.98 -7.89 -15.10
CA GLN A 80 9.03 -6.90 -15.38
C GLN A 80 8.98 -5.72 -14.41
N PHE A 81 7.79 -5.27 -14.03
CA PHE A 81 7.64 -4.20 -13.01
C PHE A 81 8.28 -4.64 -11.69
N ILE A 82 8.04 -5.88 -11.27
CA ILE A 82 8.60 -6.41 -10.02
C ILE A 82 10.13 -6.49 -10.11
N LEU A 83 10.65 -6.96 -11.24
CA LEU A 83 12.10 -7.06 -11.44
C LEU A 83 12.80 -5.71 -11.39
N ASN A 84 12.11 -4.65 -11.84
CA ASN A 84 12.64 -3.29 -11.82
C ASN A 84 12.45 -2.57 -10.48
N TYR A 85 11.59 -3.09 -9.62
CA TYR A 85 11.20 -2.42 -8.38
C TYR A 85 12.30 -2.47 -7.31
N ALA A 86 12.91 -3.62 -7.10
CA ALA A 86 13.90 -3.82 -6.07
C ALA A 86 15.24 -4.25 -6.66
N PRO A 87 16.37 -3.77 -6.09
CA PRO A 87 17.69 -4.21 -6.52
C PRO A 87 17.89 -5.72 -6.30
N ILE A 88 18.71 -6.33 -7.14
CA ILE A 88 19.13 -7.74 -6.97
C ILE A 88 19.79 -7.90 -5.59
N GLY A 89 19.42 -8.96 -4.89
CA GLY A 89 19.96 -9.27 -3.56
C GLY A 89 19.26 -8.59 -2.40
N LYS A 90 18.21 -7.80 -2.65
CA LYS A 90 17.37 -7.20 -1.58
C LYS A 90 16.06 -7.94 -1.46
N ASP A 91 15.59 -8.07 -0.22
CA ASP A 91 14.30 -8.69 0.07
C ASP A 91 13.14 -7.76 -0.30
N VAL A 92 12.07 -8.38 -0.73
CA VAL A 92 10.79 -7.72 -1.00
C VAL A 92 9.77 -8.22 0.01
N TYR A 93 9.01 -7.29 0.58
CA TYR A 93 7.97 -7.60 1.54
C TYR A 93 6.60 -7.46 0.89
N LEU A 94 5.73 -8.42 1.15
CA LEU A 94 4.36 -8.41 0.69
C LEU A 94 3.44 -8.17 1.88
N TRP A 95 2.67 -7.09 1.83
CA TRP A 95 1.68 -6.76 2.84
C TRP A 95 0.35 -7.35 2.42
N LYS A 96 -0.14 -8.32 3.18
CA LYS A 96 -1.43 -8.94 2.88
C LYS A 96 -2.55 -7.95 3.17
N ILE A 97 -3.32 -7.65 2.13
CA ILE A 97 -4.47 -6.74 2.24
C ILE A 97 -5.64 -7.51 2.85
N GLY A 98 -6.14 -7.00 3.96
CA GLY A 98 -7.33 -7.50 4.61
C GLY A 98 -8.56 -6.66 4.26
N LYS A 99 -9.19 -6.05 5.28
CA LYS A 99 -10.35 -5.20 5.08
C LYS A 99 -10.02 -4.00 4.20
N VAL A 100 -10.85 -3.73 3.21
CA VAL A 100 -10.75 -2.55 2.33
C VAL A 100 -11.97 -1.67 2.55
N VAL A 101 -11.74 -0.38 2.79
CA VAL A 101 -12.79 0.62 2.95
C VAL A 101 -12.61 1.67 1.87
N GLU A 102 -13.58 1.77 0.96
CA GLU A 102 -13.59 2.84 -0.04
C GLU A 102 -13.96 4.15 0.62
N LEU A 103 -13.24 5.21 0.28
CA LEU A 103 -13.43 6.54 0.84
C LEU A 103 -13.88 7.52 -0.24
N GLN A 104 -14.68 8.50 0.16
CA GLN A 104 -15.14 9.57 -0.72
C GLN A 104 -14.92 10.91 -0.05
N ASN A 105 -14.50 11.90 -0.86
CA ASN A 105 -14.31 13.28 -0.40
C ASN A 105 -13.30 13.41 0.75
N VAL A 106 -12.27 12.56 0.74
CA VAL A 106 -11.18 12.61 1.72
C VAL A 106 -9.94 13.16 1.05
N CYS A 107 -9.40 14.24 1.58
CA CYS A 107 -8.16 14.84 1.10
C CYS A 107 -6.98 14.40 1.96
N ARG A 108 -5.82 14.30 1.35
CA ARG A 108 -4.56 13.96 2.02
C ARG A 108 -4.33 14.74 3.31
N ASN A 109 -4.62 16.04 3.29
CA ASN A 109 -4.36 16.93 4.44
C ASN A 109 -5.22 16.63 5.66
N SER A 110 -6.32 15.90 5.51
CA SER A 110 -7.14 15.49 6.66
C SER A 110 -6.57 14.28 7.40
N LEU A 111 -5.54 13.66 6.87
CA LEU A 111 -4.92 12.45 7.43
C LEU A 111 -3.47 12.65 7.84
N CYS A 112 -2.70 13.36 7.03
CA CYS A 112 -1.26 13.52 7.20
C CYS A 112 -0.85 14.98 7.06
N TYR A 113 0.23 15.37 7.77
CA TYR A 113 0.82 16.71 7.67
C TYR A 113 1.88 16.74 6.56
N VAL A 114 1.45 16.41 5.33
CA VAL A 114 2.34 16.43 4.16
C VAL A 114 1.70 17.31 3.08
N ASP A 115 2.55 18.06 2.37
CA ASP A 115 2.11 18.98 1.32
C ASP A 115 2.15 18.36 -0.08
N LYS A 116 2.64 17.14 -0.19
CA LYS A 116 2.69 16.39 -1.45
C LYS A 116 2.52 14.90 -1.19
N ASN A 117 2.22 14.13 -2.25
CA ASN A 117 2.06 12.69 -2.14
C ASN A 117 3.41 12.04 -1.83
N PRO A 118 3.47 11.13 -0.84
CA PRO A 118 4.72 10.47 -0.49
C PRO A 118 5.19 9.52 -1.60
N GLN A 119 6.50 9.42 -1.78
CA GLN A 119 7.10 8.45 -2.70
C GLN A 119 7.12 7.05 -2.12
N GLN A 120 7.34 6.93 -0.81
CA GLN A 120 7.31 5.66 -0.10
C GLN A 120 6.09 5.57 0.80
N PHE A 121 6.15 6.22 1.95
CA PHE A 121 4.99 6.35 2.84
C PHE A 121 5.17 7.53 3.77
N ALA A 122 4.07 7.96 4.38
CA ALA A 122 4.06 8.94 5.45
C ALA A 122 3.16 8.44 6.56
N TYR A 123 3.53 8.67 7.83
CA TYR A 123 2.65 8.32 8.95
C TYR A 123 1.46 9.27 9.04
N CYS A 124 0.31 8.71 9.38
CA CYS A 124 -0.95 9.44 9.56
C CYS A 124 -1.26 9.55 11.05
N PRO A 125 -0.81 10.63 11.72
CA PRO A 125 -1.05 10.80 13.15
C PRO A 125 -2.50 11.21 13.48
N LEU A 126 -3.28 11.59 12.48
CA LEU A 126 -4.66 12.01 12.66
C LEU A 126 -5.56 10.79 12.78
N SER A 127 -6.53 10.86 13.70
CA SER A 127 -7.34 9.72 14.12
C SER A 127 -8.55 9.43 13.22
N TYR A 128 -8.49 9.80 11.95
CA TYR A 128 -9.62 9.62 11.03
C TYR A 128 -10.02 8.16 10.85
N GLY A 129 -9.06 7.24 10.91
CA GLY A 129 -9.29 5.81 10.68
C GLY A 129 -10.07 5.10 11.79
N GLU A 130 -10.28 5.70 12.93
CA GLU A 130 -10.99 5.07 14.06
C GLU A 130 -12.46 4.84 13.78
N SER A 131 -13.02 5.52 12.81
CA SER A 131 -14.45 5.41 12.45
C SER A 131 -14.76 4.27 11.47
N PHE A 132 -13.75 3.50 11.09
CA PHE A 132 -13.92 2.40 10.12
C PHE A 132 -14.45 1.10 10.76
#